data_7ef8701972533a82451b04753c08b129
#
_entry.id   7ef8701972533a82451b04753c08b129
#
_cell.length_a   1.000
_cell.length_b   1.000
_cell.length_c   1.000
_cell.angle_alpha   90.00
_cell.angle_beta   90.00
_cell.angle_gamma   90.00
#
_symmetry.space_group_name_H-M   'P 1'
#
loop_
_entity.id
_entity.type
_entity.pdbx_description
1 polymer ?
#
loop_
_entity_poly.entity_id
_entity_poly.type
_entity_poly.pdbx_seq_one_letter_code
_entity_poly.pdbx_strand_id
1 'polypeptide(L)'
;MNAPAYEPGRLALMLHELRLPTIARLWPEFAQRSDKESWQATRFLATLLEHELAERGKRRVERHRVESHLDPTKTLATFDFATVPMLSKAHVTALATGDSWLEKGATILIFGPPGVGKSHLGSGIGHALIDAGYRVLFMRTSEMVQRLQAARQTLQLPAALAKLDRFDLIILDDISYVRKDQAETSVLFELIAERYERRSLLITANQPFSGWDNVSPDPGMTVAAIDRLVHHSTIFELNVESYRRKKAASDKQTRREGKKDSRSRQTAGTS
;
A
#
# COMPACT_ATOMS: atom_id res chain seq x y z
N MET A 1 41.88 35.57 -18.86
CA MET A 1 42.06 34.10 -18.82
C MET A 1 40.80 33.47 -19.28
N ASN A 2 40.76 32.94 -20.52
CA ASN A 2 39.61 32.15 -20.98
C ASN A 2 39.60 30.84 -20.20
N ALA A 3 38.53 30.59 -19.43
CA ALA A 3 38.31 29.31 -18.82
C ALA A 3 38.25 28.24 -19.93
N PRO A 4 38.89 27.08 -19.76
CA PRO A 4 38.86 26.04 -20.78
C PRO A 4 37.40 25.66 -21.06
N ALA A 5 37.01 25.69 -22.36
CA ALA A 5 35.69 25.27 -22.80
C ALA A 5 35.45 23.81 -22.32
N TYR A 6 34.46 23.61 -21.48
CA TYR A 6 34.12 22.28 -21.00
C TYR A 6 33.60 21.46 -22.20
N GLU A 7 34.28 20.38 -22.53
CA GLU A 7 33.83 19.49 -23.59
C GLU A 7 32.52 18.82 -23.19
N PRO A 8 31.44 18.92 -24.00
CA PRO A 8 30.15 18.32 -23.70
C PRO A 8 30.22 16.82 -23.37
N GLY A 9 31.14 16.09 -24.03
CA GLY A 9 31.35 14.67 -23.78
C GLY A 9 31.85 14.35 -22.38
N ARG A 10 32.75 15.17 -21.84
CA ARG A 10 33.27 15.02 -20.47
C ARG A 10 32.17 15.28 -19.42
N LEU A 11 31.33 16.28 -19.64
CA LEU A 11 30.20 16.57 -18.76
C LEU A 11 29.19 15.40 -18.74
N ALA A 12 28.88 14.81 -19.91
CA ALA A 12 27.99 13.67 -20.00
C ALA A 12 28.52 12.44 -19.20
N LEU A 13 29.82 12.16 -19.28
CA LEU A 13 30.45 11.09 -18.50
C LEU A 13 30.35 11.34 -16.99
N MET A 14 30.64 12.57 -16.54
CA MET A 14 30.54 12.94 -15.12
C MET A 14 29.10 12.81 -14.60
N LEU A 15 28.12 13.26 -15.38
CA LEU A 15 26.71 13.15 -15.01
C LEU A 15 26.24 11.67 -14.94
N HIS A 16 26.78 10.83 -15.81
CA HIS A 16 26.52 9.39 -15.77
C HIS A 16 27.15 8.75 -14.52
N GLU A 17 28.40 9.05 -14.22
CA GLU A 17 29.11 8.55 -13.02
C GLU A 17 28.39 8.97 -11.72
N LEU A 18 27.94 10.22 -11.64
CA LEU A 18 27.16 10.75 -10.54
C LEU A 18 25.70 10.27 -10.53
N ARG A 19 25.29 9.45 -11.52
CA ARG A 19 23.92 8.94 -11.67
C ARG A 19 22.86 10.06 -11.68
N LEU A 20 23.10 11.08 -12.52
CA LEU A 20 22.21 12.23 -12.73
C LEU A 20 21.58 12.20 -14.14
N PRO A 21 20.78 11.18 -14.48
CA PRO A 21 20.29 10.97 -15.85
C PRO A 21 19.31 12.04 -16.32
N THR A 22 18.55 12.66 -15.39
CA THR A 22 17.61 13.73 -15.74
C THR A 22 18.38 15.00 -16.10
N ILE A 23 19.38 15.35 -15.32
CA ILE A 23 20.28 16.48 -15.64
C ILE A 23 20.99 16.19 -16.96
N ALA A 24 21.54 15.00 -17.17
CA ALA A 24 22.23 14.63 -18.41
C ALA A 24 21.35 14.83 -19.66
N ARG A 25 20.05 14.60 -19.54
CA ARG A 25 19.09 14.79 -20.63
C ARG A 25 18.69 16.25 -20.82
N LEU A 26 18.53 17.02 -19.73
CA LEU A 26 17.92 18.35 -19.78
C LEU A 26 18.92 19.49 -19.86
N TRP A 27 20.18 19.32 -19.42
CA TRP A 27 21.13 20.41 -19.32
C TRP A 27 21.38 21.16 -20.65
N PRO A 28 21.40 20.53 -21.86
CA PRO A 28 21.67 21.29 -23.09
C PRO A 28 20.56 22.32 -23.39
N GLU A 29 19.29 21.90 -23.20
CA GLU A 29 18.14 22.76 -23.40
C GLU A 29 18.12 23.93 -22.41
N PHE A 30 18.34 23.61 -21.12
CA PHE A 30 18.36 24.61 -20.05
C PHE A 30 19.55 25.55 -20.15
N ALA A 31 20.71 25.12 -20.68
CA ALA A 31 21.85 25.98 -20.96
C ALA A 31 21.51 27.05 -22.02
N GLN A 32 20.93 26.62 -23.16
CA GLN A 32 20.49 27.55 -24.20
C GLN A 32 19.43 28.54 -23.69
N ARG A 33 18.52 28.08 -22.84
CA ARG A 33 17.51 28.94 -22.23
C ARG A 33 18.13 29.91 -21.23
N SER A 34 19.08 29.46 -20.40
CA SER A 34 19.80 30.24 -19.45
C SER A 34 20.57 31.42 -20.14
N ASP A 35 21.21 31.11 -21.28
CA ASP A 35 21.93 32.13 -22.07
C ASP A 35 20.96 33.17 -22.66
N LYS A 36 19.84 32.76 -23.23
CA LYS A 36 18.82 33.64 -23.81
C LYS A 36 18.16 34.55 -22.75
N GLU A 37 17.86 34.00 -21.57
CA GLU A 37 17.13 34.68 -20.50
C GLU A 37 18.09 35.30 -19.45
N SER A 38 19.40 35.24 -19.66
CA SER A 38 20.43 35.76 -18.75
C SER A 38 20.27 35.27 -17.31
N TRP A 39 20.07 33.96 -17.13
CA TRP A 39 19.92 33.39 -15.81
C TRP A 39 21.23 33.46 -15.00
N GLN A 40 21.10 33.68 -13.69
CA GLN A 40 22.23 33.50 -12.80
C GLN A 40 22.59 32.00 -12.70
N ALA A 41 23.88 31.71 -12.55
CA ALA A 41 24.39 30.33 -12.44
C ALA A 41 23.68 29.52 -11.34
N THR A 42 23.35 30.15 -10.21
CA THR A 42 22.58 29.55 -9.11
C THR A 42 21.19 29.12 -9.54
N ARG A 43 20.47 29.95 -10.31
CA ARG A 43 19.13 29.60 -10.85
C ARG A 43 19.21 28.42 -11.80
N PHE A 44 20.19 28.44 -12.71
CA PHE A 44 20.41 27.35 -13.66
C PHE A 44 20.63 26.01 -12.95
N LEU A 45 21.57 26.00 -11.98
CA LEU A 45 21.87 24.79 -11.21
C LEU A 45 20.68 24.31 -10.37
N ALA A 46 20.00 25.22 -9.66
CA ALA A 46 18.83 24.89 -8.85
C ALA A 46 17.71 24.24 -9.71
N THR A 47 17.41 24.82 -10.87
CA THR A 47 16.39 24.28 -11.78
C THR A 47 16.71 22.85 -12.22
N LEU A 48 17.95 22.56 -12.60
CA LEU A 48 18.36 21.22 -12.98
C LEU A 48 18.25 20.21 -11.82
N LEU A 49 18.67 20.63 -10.62
CA LEU A 49 18.58 19.79 -9.42
C LEU A 49 17.11 19.50 -9.03
N GLU A 50 16.24 20.51 -9.10
CA GLU A 50 14.80 20.32 -8.86
C GLU A 50 14.19 19.29 -9.80
N HIS A 51 14.51 19.35 -11.10
CA HIS A 51 14.07 18.36 -12.07
C HIS A 51 14.59 16.95 -11.77
N GLU A 52 15.88 16.81 -11.40
CA GLU A 52 16.45 15.51 -11.03
C GLU A 52 15.76 14.94 -9.79
N LEU A 53 15.55 15.76 -8.75
CA LEU A 53 14.87 15.33 -7.52
C LEU A 53 13.43 14.92 -7.78
N ALA A 54 12.69 15.69 -8.57
CA ALA A 54 11.32 15.38 -8.94
C ALA A 54 11.21 14.04 -9.69
N GLU A 55 12.07 13.83 -10.69
CA GLU A 55 12.09 12.57 -11.44
C GLU A 55 12.57 11.36 -10.61
N ARG A 56 13.51 11.57 -9.69
CA ARG A 56 13.89 10.54 -8.70
C ARG A 56 12.74 10.19 -7.78
N GLY A 57 11.99 11.18 -7.32
CA GLY A 57 10.78 10.99 -6.52
C GLY A 57 9.75 10.14 -7.27
N LYS A 58 9.42 10.49 -8.50
CA LYS A 58 8.49 9.71 -9.34
C LYS A 58 8.94 8.27 -9.54
N ARG A 59 10.21 8.04 -9.90
CA ARG A 59 10.77 6.69 -10.08
C ARG A 59 10.77 5.88 -8.79
N ARG A 60 10.98 6.53 -7.63
CA ARG A 60 10.89 5.88 -6.33
C ARG A 60 9.46 5.43 -6.03
N VAL A 61 8.47 6.31 -6.19
CA VAL A 61 7.05 6.01 -6.00
C VAL A 61 6.62 4.86 -6.91
N GLU A 62 6.98 4.89 -8.20
CA GLU A 62 6.62 3.84 -9.14
C GLU A 62 7.23 2.48 -8.76
N ARG A 63 8.48 2.47 -8.35
CA ARG A 63 9.12 1.24 -7.84
C ARG A 63 8.41 0.71 -6.58
N HIS A 64 8.06 1.59 -5.62
CA HIS A 64 7.32 1.18 -4.43
C HIS A 64 5.94 0.64 -4.78
N ARG A 65 5.28 1.20 -5.81
CA ARG A 65 3.99 0.72 -6.31
C ARG A 65 4.08 -0.70 -6.87
N VAL A 66 5.09 -0.98 -7.69
CA VAL A 66 5.33 -2.33 -8.23
C VAL A 66 5.68 -3.33 -7.11
N GLU A 67 6.54 -2.94 -6.18
CA GLU A 67 6.96 -3.81 -5.05
C GLU A 67 5.83 -4.08 -4.05
N SER A 68 4.79 -3.27 -4.02
CA SER A 68 3.72 -3.34 -3.01
C SER A 68 2.76 -4.50 -3.18
N HIS A 69 2.60 -5.04 -4.37
CA HIS A 69 1.57 -6.03 -4.74
C HIS A 69 0.13 -5.57 -4.48
N LEU A 70 -0.11 -4.26 -4.38
CA LEU A 70 -1.44 -3.69 -4.22
C LEU A 70 -2.24 -3.79 -5.52
N ASP A 71 -3.54 -4.04 -5.41
CA ASP A 71 -4.47 -4.00 -6.53
C ASP A 71 -4.68 -2.52 -6.96
N PRO A 72 -4.29 -2.13 -8.19
CA PRO A 72 -4.36 -0.74 -8.64
C PRO A 72 -5.78 -0.16 -8.68
N THR A 73 -6.80 -1.01 -8.67
CA THR A 73 -8.21 -0.57 -8.68
C THR A 73 -8.75 -0.20 -7.30
N LYS A 74 -8.05 -0.61 -6.22
CA LYS A 74 -8.50 -0.42 -4.83
C LYS A 74 -7.82 0.79 -4.19
N THR A 75 -8.27 1.99 -4.59
CA THR A 75 -7.78 3.26 -4.06
C THR A 75 -8.80 3.90 -3.11
N LEU A 76 -8.39 4.92 -2.34
CA LEU A 76 -9.33 5.71 -1.52
C LEU A 76 -10.33 6.50 -2.40
N ALA A 77 -9.95 6.84 -3.63
CA ALA A 77 -10.84 7.52 -4.58
C ALA A 77 -11.96 6.59 -5.08
N THR A 78 -11.70 5.28 -5.17
CA THR A 78 -12.69 4.28 -5.60
C THR A 78 -13.43 3.64 -4.42
N PHE A 79 -13.05 3.97 -3.18
CA PHE A 79 -13.73 3.47 -1.98
C PHE A 79 -15.01 4.26 -1.71
N ASP A 80 -16.14 3.55 -1.64
CA ASP A 80 -17.45 4.16 -1.38
C ASP A 80 -17.67 4.33 0.14
N PHE A 81 -17.30 5.49 0.67
CA PHE A 81 -17.49 5.85 2.07
C PHE A 81 -18.97 5.95 2.47
N ALA A 82 -19.89 6.21 1.53
CA ALA A 82 -21.31 6.30 1.84
C ALA A 82 -21.91 4.94 2.25
N THR A 83 -21.31 3.84 1.80
CA THR A 83 -21.72 2.49 2.21
C THR A 83 -21.27 2.09 3.61
N VAL A 84 -20.38 2.87 4.23
CA VAL A 84 -19.80 2.61 5.56
C VAL A 84 -19.87 3.89 6.41
N PRO A 85 -21.07 4.34 6.82
CA PRO A 85 -21.27 5.65 7.44
C PRO A 85 -20.57 5.82 8.80
N MET A 86 -20.21 4.72 9.50
CA MET A 86 -19.43 4.76 10.74
C MET A 86 -17.94 5.08 10.49
N LEU A 87 -17.46 4.97 9.24
CA LEU A 87 -16.06 5.23 8.91
C LEU A 87 -15.85 6.70 8.57
N SER A 88 -15.10 7.42 9.41
CA SER A 88 -14.73 8.82 9.14
C SER A 88 -13.74 8.91 7.98
N LYS A 89 -14.18 9.49 6.85
CA LYS A 89 -13.29 9.77 5.72
C LYS A 89 -12.11 10.67 6.12
N ALA A 90 -12.35 11.67 6.97
CA ALA A 90 -11.30 12.58 7.44
C ALA A 90 -10.23 11.82 8.25
N HIS A 91 -10.65 10.89 9.14
CA HIS A 91 -9.72 10.06 9.90
C HIS A 91 -8.89 9.14 8.99
N VAL A 92 -9.52 8.47 8.02
CA VAL A 92 -8.80 7.63 7.03
C VAL A 92 -7.82 8.47 6.23
N THR A 93 -8.21 9.67 5.78
CA THR A 93 -7.33 10.57 5.03
C THR A 93 -6.13 11.01 5.88
N ALA A 94 -6.33 11.33 7.15
CA ALA A 94 -5.23 11.67 8.07
C ALA A 94 -4.25 10.50 8.26
N LEU A 95 -4.72 9.26 8.41
CA LEU A 95 -3.86 8.08 8.47
C LEU A 95 -3.11 7.84 7.16
N ALA A 96 -3.72 8.17 6.03
CA ALA A 96 -3.14 8.00 4.70
C ALA A 96 -2.01 8.99 4.38
N THR A 97 -1.78 10.03 5.20
CA THR A 97 -0.60 10.91 5.11
C THR A 97 0.67 10.25 5.65
N GLY A 98 0.52 9.25 6.51
CA GLY A 98 1.63 8.45 7.00
C GLY A 98 2.46 9.06 8.13
N ASP A 99 2.00 10.16 8.71
CA ASP A 99 2.70 10.92 9.74
C ASP A 99 3.16 10.07 10.97
N SER A 100 3.12 10.64 12.14
CA SER A 100 3.68 10.10 13.38
C SER A 100 3.32 8.63 13.72
N TRP A 101 2.23 8.08 13.19
CA TRP A 101 1.83 6.70 13.49
C TRP A 101 2.75 5.64 12.84
N LEU A 102 3.23 5.90 11.60
CA LEU A 102 4.21 5.01 10.96
C LEU A 102 5.58 5.06 11.66
N GLU A 103 6.01 6.23 12.11
CA GLU A 103 7.27 6.40 12.85
C GLU A 103 7.25 5.68 14.19
N LYS A 104 6.07 5.61 14.83
CA LYS A 104 5.87 4.90 16.10
C LYS A 104 5.65 3.40 15.96
N GLY A 105 5.63 2.87 14.74
CA GLY A 105 5.30 1.46 14.50
C GLY A 105 3.88 1.08 14.92
N ALA A 106 2.93 2.06 14.90
CA ALA A 106 1.55 1.80 15.30
C ALA A 106 0.82 0.90 14.29
N THR A 107 -0.20 0.20 14.77
CA THR A 107 -0.96 -0.79 14.00
C THR A 107 -2.33 -0.25 13.58
N ILE A 108 -2.80 -0.60 12.40
CA ILE A 108 -4.19 -0.40 11.98
C ILE A 108 -4.89 -1.76 11.91
N LEU A 109 -6.04 -1.88 12.55
CA LEU A 109 -6.84 -3.09 12.56
C LEU A 109 -8.21 -2.80 11.92
N ILE A 110 -8.60 -3.60 10.93
CA ILE A 110 -9.86 -3.44 10.21
C ILE A 110 -10.68 -4.72 10.35
N PHE A 111 -11.74 -4.65 11.14
CA PHE A 111 -12.66 -5.74 11.39
C PHE A 111 -13.97 -5.61 10.60
N GLY A 112 -14.62 -6.71 10.32
CA GLY A 112 -15.97 -6.72 9.73
C GLY A 112 -16.23 -7.95 8.88
N PRO A 113 -17.49 -8.23 8.55
CA PRO A 113 -17.87 -9.42 7.78
C PRO A 113 -17.23 -9.44 6.38
N PRO A 114 -17.20 -10.60 5.71
CA PRO A 114 -16.68 -10.70 4.34
C PRO A 114 -17.44 -9.79 3.36
N GLY A 115 -16.69 -9.08 2.50
CA GLY A 115 -17.27 -8.27 1.42
C GLY A 115 -17.65 -6.84 1.80
N VAL A 116 -17.35 -6.35 3.00
CA VAL A 116 -17.65 -4.97 3.44
C VAL A 116 -16.60 -3.93 3.01
N GLY A 117 -15.52 -4.34 2.32
CA GLY A 117 -14.52 -3.41 1.80
C GLY A 117 -13.22 -3.32 2.62
N LYS A 118 -12.96 -4.19 3.60
CA LYS A 118 -11.73 -4.17 4.42
C LYS A 118 -10.44 -4.13 3.60
N SER A 119 -10.27 -5.09 2.68
CA SER A 119 -9.09 -5.16 1.80
C SER A 119 -9.01 -3.96 0.86
N HIS A 120 -10.14 -3.38 0.45
CA HIS A 120 -10.17 -2.16 -0.36
C HIS A 120 -9.68 -0.96 0.46
N LEU A 121 -10.21 -0.80 1.68
CA LEU A 121 -9.78 0.28 2.59
C LEU A 121 -8.29 0.19 2.90
N GLY A 122 -7.80 -1.00 3.27
CA GLY A 122 -6.38 -1.23 3.54
C GLY A 122 -5.49 -0.95 2.32
N SER A 123 -5.90 -1.42 1.13
CA SER A 123 -5.19 -1.13 -0.11
C SER A 123 -5.20 0.36 -0.45
N GLY A 124 -6.33 1.04 -0.25
CA GLY A 124 -6.47 2.47 -0.50
C GLY A 124 -5.55 3.32 0.39
N ILE A 125 -5.43 2.98 1.69
CA ILE A 125 -4.45 3.59 2.59
C ILE A 125 -3.04 3.30 2.09
N GLY A 126 -2.75 2.05 1.70
CA GLY A 126 -1.44 1.64 1.17
C GLY A 126 -1.02 2.43 -0.07
N HIS A 127 -1.92 2.65 -1.03
CA HIS A 127 -1.65 3.47 -2.22
C HIS A 127 -1.32 4.92 -1.87
N ALA A 128 -2.10 5.53 -0.98
CA ALA A 128 -1.85 6.91 -0.55
C ALA A 128 -0.49 7.06 0.16
N LEU A 129 -0.10 6.09 0.99
CA LEU A 129 1.21 6.06 1.63
C LEU A 129 2.36 5.90 0.62
N ILE A 130 2.17 5.10 -0.44
CA ILE A 130 3.16 4.99 -1.52
C ILE A 130 3.32 6.33 -2.24
N ASP A 131 2.23 7.03 -2.51
CA ASP A 131 2.26 8.35 -3.13
C ASP A 131 2.96 9.40 -2.23
N ALA A 132 2.86 9.23 -0.91
CA ALA A 132 3.63 9.99 0.09
C ALA A 132 5.12 9.54 0.19
N GLY A 133 5.53 8.48 -0.52
CA GLY A 133 6.93 8.02 -0.61
C GLY A 133 7.29 6.85 0.29
N TYR A 134 6.37 6.33 1.10
CA TYR A 134 6.59 5.17 1.97
C TYR A 134 6.64 3.85 1.18
N ARG A 135 7.29 2.85 1.75
CA ARG A 135 7.32 1.48 1.20
C ARG A 135 6.25 0.63 1.86
N VAL A 136 5.31 0.17 1.07
CA VAL A 136 4.19 -0.67 1.54
C VAL A 136 4.30 -2.05 0.89
N LEU A 137 3.99 -3.11 1.64
CA LEU A 137 3.83 -4.46 1.13
C LEU A 137 2.41 -4.95 1.46
N PHE A 138 1.68 -5.38 0.45
CA PHE A 138 0.42 -6.09 0.63
C PHE A 138 0.63 -7.59 0.43
N MET A 139 0.11 -8.38 1.35
CA MET A 139 0.15 -9.83 1.24
C MET A 139 -1.03 -10.46 1.98
N ARG A 140 -1.56 -11.56 1.46
CA ARG A 140 -2.50 -12.38 2.24
C ARG A 140 -1.79 -13.00 3.43
N THR A 141 -2.44 -13.05 4.58
CA THR A 141 -1.80 -13.61 5.79
C THR A 141 -1.35 -15.05 5.58
N SER A 142 -2.15 -15.86 4.90
CA SER A 142 -1.78 -17.24 4.57
C SER A 142 -0.51 -17.35 3.73
N GLU A 143 -0.32 -16.47 2.75
CA GLU A 143 0.88 -16.42 1.91
C GLU A 143 2.11 -15.98 2.73
N MET A 144 1.95 -14.97 3.59
CA MET A 144 3.02 -14.53 4.49
C MET A 144 3.47 -15.67 5.40
N VAL A 145 2.54 -16.38 6.01
CA VAL A 145 2.82 -17.52 6.89
C VAL A 145 3.58 -18.61 6.13
N GLN A 146 3.11 -19.03 4.96
CA GLN A 146 3.80 -20.05 4.14
C GLN A 146 5.22 -19.62 3.78
N ARG A 147 5.42 -18.37 3.41
CA ARG A 147 6.74 -17.81 3.09
C ARG A 147 7.69 -17.83 4.29
N LEU A 148 7.20 -17.45 5.47
CA LEU A 148 8.00 -17.44 6.69
C LEU A 148 8.30 -18.87 7.19
N GLN A 149 7.36 -19.80 7.04
CA GLN A 149 7.59 -21.22 7.35
C GLN A 149 8.65 -21.84 6.45
N ALA A 150 8.61 -21.59 5.14
CA ALA A 150 9.64 -22.04 4.21
C ALA A 150 11.02 -21.48 4.59
N ALA A 151 11.08 -20.20 4.99
CA ALA A 151 12.31 -19.59 5.49
C ALA A 151 12.78 -20.22 6.81
N ARG A 152 11.87 -20.61 7.71
CA ARG A 152 12.20 -21.33 8.97
C ARG A 152 12.80 -22.69 8.68
N GLN A 153 12.19 -23.47 7.78
CA GLN A 153 12.68 -24.80 7.39
C GLN A 153 14.10 -24.77 6.82
N THR A 154 14.46 -23.68 6.15
CA THR A 154 15.79 -23.45 5.59
C THR A 154 16.74 -22.67 6.50
N LEU A 155 16.38 -22.46 7.77
CA LEU A 155 17.14 -21.68 8.76
C LEU A 155 17.41 -20.23 8.32
N GLN A 156 16.55 -19.66 7.47
CA GLN A 156 16.63 -18.31 6.92
C GLN A 156 15.59 -17.34 7.48
N LEU A 157 14.84 -17.74 8.53
CA LEU A 157 13.77 -16.92 9.09
C LEU A 157 14.25 -15.53 9.56
N PRO A 158 15.38 -15.38 10.29
CA PRO A 158 15.86 -14.05 10.67
C PRO A 158 16.18 -13.16 9.46
N ALA A 159 16.78 -13.72 8.42
CA ALA A 159 17.08 -13.00 7.19
C ALA A 159 15.80 -12.61 6.41
N ALA A 160 14.75 -13.45 6.46
CA ALA A 160 13.46 -13.17 5.86
C ALA A 160 12.74 -12.03 6.59
N LEU A 161 12.74 -12.04 7.92
CA LEU A 161 12.18 -10.97 8.76
C LEU A 161 12.92 -9.65 8.54
N ALA A 162 14.26 -9.66 8.53
CA ALA A 162 15.07 -8.46 8.24
C ALA A 162 14.78 -7.87 6.83
N LYS A 163 14.50 -8.72 5.83
CA LYS A 163 14.06 -8.24 4.51
C LYS A 163 12.69 -7.56 4.55
N LEU A 164 11.82 -7.95 5.45
CA LEU A 164 10.50 -7.33 5.63
C LEU A 164 10.59 -5.98 6.35
N ASP A 165 11.61 -5.73 7.15
CA ASP A 165 11.84 -4.45 7.85
C ASP A 165 12.08 -3.27 6.90
N ARG A 166 12.42 -3.53 5.63
CA ARG A 166 12.55 -2.48 4.61
C ARG A 166 11.21 -1.80 4.26
N PHE A 167 10.08 -2.42 4.60
CA PHE A 167 8.75 -1.87 4.38
C PHE A 167 8.28 -1.10 5.61
N ASP A 168 7.88 0.14 5.42
CA ASP A 168 7.34 0.99 6.48
C ASP A 168 5.99 0.45 6.99
N LEU A 169 5.18 -0.07 6.05
CA LEU A 169 3.90 -0.73 6.34
C LEU A 169 3.84 -2.11 5.67
N ILE A 170 3.40 -3.12 6.42
CA ILE A 170 2.94 -4.39 5.85
C ILE A 170 1.43 -4.52 6.07
N ILE A 171 0.69 -4.79 5.00
CA ILE A 171 -0.74 -5.07 5.02
C ILE A 171 -0.93 -6.58 4.97
N LEU A 172 -1.41 -7.15 6.07
CA LEU A 172 -1.77 -8.57 6.19
C LEU A 172 -3.28 -8.72 5.98
N ASP A 173 -3.65 -9.15 4.78
CA ASP A 173 -5.07 -9.30 4.45
C ASP A 173 -5.58 -10.66 4.91
N ASP A 174 -6.70 -10.62 5.65
CA ASP A 174 -7.48 -11.75 6.12
C ASP A 174 -6.74 -12.73 7.05
N ILE A 175 -6.47 -12.27 8.26
CA ILE A 175 -5.81 -13.09 9.29
C ILE A 175 -6.68 -14.29 9.75
N SER A 176 -8.00 -14.26 9.50
CA SER A 176 -8.94 -15.28 9.93
C SER A 176 -8.74 -16.65 9.25
N TYR A 177 -7.98 -16.70 8.15
CA TYR A 177 -7.68 -17.93 7.42
C TYR A 177 -6.39 -18.63 7.84
N VAL A 178 -5.68 -18.14 8.85
CA VAL A 178 -4.53 -18.86 9.40
C VAL A 178 -5.05 -20.12 10.10
N ARG A 179 -4.53 -21.27 9.71
CA ARG A 179 -4.89 -22.54 10.35
C ARG A 179 -4.40 -22.54 11.79
N LYS A 180 -5.09 -23.27 12.67
CA LYS A 180 -4.73 -23.44 14.08
C LYS A 180 -3.48 -24.31 14.32
N ASP A 181 -2.55 -24.37 13.37
CA ASP A 181 -1.30 -25.08 13.54
C ASP A 181 -0.29 -24.19 14.28
N GLN A 182 0.31 -24.76 15.33
CA GLN A 182 1.30 -24.06 16.16
C GLN A 182 2.49 -23.54 15.35
N ALA A 183 2.92 -24.28 14.33
CA ALA A 183 4.02 -23.87 13.47
C ALA A 183 3.64 -22.64 12.60
N GLU A 184 2.41 -22.58 12.09
CA GLU A 184 1.90 -21.48 11.29
C GLU A 184 1.73 -20.21 12.12
N THR A 185 1.13 -20.34 13.31
CA THR A 185 0.89 -19.19 14.20
C THR A 185 2.17 -18.63 14.78
N SER A 186 3.17 -19.47 15.08
CA SER A 186 4.42 -19.00 15.69
C SER A 186 5.22 -18.08 14.76
N VAL A 187 5.30 -18.35 13.45
CA VAL A 187 6.02 -17.45 12.51
C VAL A 187 5.30 -16.12 12.31
N LEU A 188 3.96 -16.11 12.39
CA LEU A 188 3.18 -14.87 12.35
C LEU A 188 3.42 -14.04 13.62
N PHE A 189 3.46 -14.67 14.77
CA PHE A 189 3.72 -13.98 16.04
C PHE A 189 5.15 -13.45 16.12
N GLU A 190 6.14 -14.15 15.56
CA GLU A 190 7.49 -13.61 15.41
C GLU A 190 7.51 -12.37 14.54
N LEU A 191 6.78 -12.36 13.41
CA LEU A 191 6.66 -11.16 12.56
C LEU A 191 6.02 -10.00 13.34
N ILE A 192 4.95 -10.25 14.10
CA ILE A 192 4.30 -9.22 14.93
C ILE A 192 5.27 -8.69 15.99
N ALA A 193 5.97 -9.58 16.69
CA ALA A 193 6.92 -9.21 17.73
C ALA A 193 8.12 -8.40 17.19
N GLU A 194 8.66 -8.79 16.03
CA GLU A 194 9.78 -8.06 15.40
C GLU A 194 9.38 -6.67 14.93
N ARG A 195 8.12 -6.46 14.53
CA ARG A 195 7.65 -5.17 14.06
C ARG A 195 7.07 -4.28 15.16
N TYR A 196 6.75 -4.83 16.29
CA TYR A 196 6.18 -4.09 17.41
C TYR A 196 7.04 -2.87 17.79
N GLU A 197 6.45 -1.68 17.86
CA GLU A 197 7.08 -0.38 18.14
C GLU A 197 8.24 0.01 17.19
N ARG A 198 8.43 -0.71 16.08
CA ARG A 198 9.50 -0.47 15.10
C ARG A 198 8.96 -0.18 13.71
N ARG A 199 7.96 -0.93 13.29
CA ARG A 199 7.38 -0.88 11.95
C ARG A 199 5.90 -1.19 11.99
N SER A 200 5.12 -0.49 11.19
CA SER A 200 3.67 -0.58 11.22
C SER A 200 3.12 -1.83 10.52
N LEU A 201 1.99 -2.30 11.04
CA LEU A 201 1.15 -3.33 10.45
C LEU A 201 -0.24 -2.76 10.18
N LEU A 202 -0.86 -3.20 9.07
CA LEU A 202 -2.31 -3.07 8.85
C LEU A 202 -2.86 -4.48 8.69
N ILE A 203 -3.80 -4.86 9.54
CA ILE A 203 -4.34 -6.22 9.55
C ILE A 203 -5.84 -6.15 9.29
N THR A 204 -6.34 -6.97 8.36
CA THR A 204 -7.77 -7.15 8.16
C THR A 204 -8.21 -8.48 8.73
N ALA A 205 -9.39 -8.51 9.38
CA ALA A 205 -9.97 -9.73 9.92
C ALA A 205 -11.50 -9.76 9.76
N ASN A 206 -12.04 -10.97 9.64
CA ASN A 206 -13.49 -11.15 9.51
C ASN A 206 -14.20 -11.12 10.87
N GLN A 207 -13.47 -11.34 11.95
CA GLN A 207 -13.97 -11.37 13.33
C GLN A 207 -13.15 -10.45 14.22
N PRO A 208 -13.76 -9.79 15.22
CA PRO A 208 -13.04 -9.04 16.24
C PRO A 208 -12.18 -9.98 17.11
N PHE A 209 -11.34 -9.41 17.97
CA PHE A 209 -10.41 -10.15 18.84
C PHE A 209 -11.07 -11.23 19.71
N SER A 210 -12.33 -11.06 20.09
CA SER A 210 -13.09 -12.06 20.83
C SER A 210 -13.23 -13.41 20.11
N GLY A 211 -12.98 -13.44 18.80
CA GLY A 211 -12.94 -14.65 18.00
C GLY A 211 -11.53 -15.22 17.77
N TRP A 212 -10.50 -14.58 18.30
CA TRP A 212 -9.09 -14.96 18.08
C TRP A 212 -8.58 -16.00 19.07
N ASP A 213 -9.29 -16.26 20.17
CA ASP A 213 -8.95 -17.33 21.13
C ASP A 213 -8.77 -18.71 20.46
N ASN A 214 -9.27 -18.82 19.25
CA ASN A 214 -9.18 -20.02 18.41
C ASN A 214 -8.13 -19.94 17.31
N VAL A 215 -7.33 -18.85 17.21
CA VAL A 215 -6.35 -18.67 16.13
C VAL A 215 -5.07 -19.46 16.40
N SER A 216 -4.69 -19.65 17.67
CA SER A 216 -3.53 -20.45 18.06
C SER A 216 -3.89 -21.56 19.05
N PRO A 217 -3.22 -22.70 18.99
CA PRO A 217 -3.32 -23.75 20.03
C PRO A 217 -2.73 -23.29 21.36
N ASP A 218 -1.86 -22.27 21.37
CA ASP A 218 -1.27 -21.69 22.58
C ASP A 218 -1.99 -20.38 22.95
N PRO A 219 -2.82 -20.39 24.01
CA PRO A 219 -3.53 -19.19 24.46
C PRO A 219 -2.59 -18.06 24.92
N GLY A 220 -1.45 -18.40 25.53
CA GLY A 220 -0.49 -17.41 26.02
C GLY A 220 0.16 -16.62 24.88
N MET A 221 0.54 -17.27 23.81
CA MET A 221 1.07 -16.62 22.61
C MET A 221 0.01 -15.73 21.95
N THR A 222 -1.23 -16.19 21.90
CA THR A 222 -2.34 -15.41 21.34
C THR A 222 -2.56 -14.13 22.12
N VAL A 223 -2.66 -14.19 23.44
CA VAL A 223 -2.81 -13.03 24.31
C VAL A 223 -1.66 -12.04 24.13
N ALA A 224 -0.40 -12.52 24.13
CA ALA A 224 0.77 -11.67 23.93
C ALA A 224 0.81 -10.98 22.55
N ALA A 225 0.34 -11.65 21.50
CA ALA A 225 0.26 -11.06 20.17
C ALA A 225 -0.87 -10.01 20.06
N ILE A 226 -2.04 -10.31 20.63
CA ILE A 226 -3.18 -9.38 20.67
C ILE A 226 -2.77 -8.13 21.45
N ASP A 227 -2.13 -8.28 22.62
CA ASP A 227 -1.66 -7.15 23.44
C ASP A 227 -0.76 -6.21 22.63
N ARG A 228 0.24 -6.76 21.91
CA ARG A 228 1.12 -5.97 21.05
C ARG A 228 0.39 -5.28 19.88
N LEU A 229 -0.58 -5.96 19.28
CA LEU A 229 -1.35 -5.39 18.17
C LEU A 229 -2.28 -4.27 18.63
N VAL A 230 -2.81 -4.34 19.85
CA VAL A 230 -3.78 -3.36 20.37
C VAL A 230 -3.09 -2.17 21.02
N HIS A 231 -1.90 -2.33 21.59
CA HIS A 231 -1.23 -1.34 22.43
C HIS A 231 -1.13 0.05 21.78
N HIS A 232 -0.78 0.13 20.50
CA HIS A 232 -0.75 1.39 19.74
C HIS A 232 -1.55 1.23 18.45
N SER A 233 -2.86 0.95 18.55
CA SER A 233 -3.65 0.66 17.38
C SER A 233 -4.77 1.66 17.10
N THR A 234 -5.06 1.83 15.82
CA THR A 234 -6.31 2.39 15.34
C THR A 234 -7.20 1.24 14.86
N ILE A 235 -8.38 1.12 15.45
CA ILE A 235 -9.32 0.04 15.15
C ILE A 235 -10.49 0.59 14.35
N PHE A 236 -10.78 -0.03 13.20
CA PHE A 236 -11.96 0.22 12.39
C PHE A 236 -12.86 -1.02 12.39
N GLU A 237 -14.12 -0.86 12.79
CA GLU A 237 -15.14 -1.90 12.71
C GLU A 237 -16.14 -1.56 11.60
N LEU A 238 -16.17 -2.36 10.54
CA LEU A 238 -17.05 -2.18 9.39
C LEU A 238 -18.29 -3.06 9.53
N ASN A 239 -19.23 -2.65 10.37
CA ASN A 239 -20.47 -3.40 10.69
C ASN A 239 -21.60 -3.04 9.71
N VAL A 240 -21.41 -3.35 8.43
CA VAL A 240 -22.38 -3.11 7.35
C VAL A 240 -22.65 -4.37 6.54
N GLU A 241 -23.75 -4.39 5.81
CA GLU A 241 -24.04 -5.46 4.86
C GLU A 241 -23.01 -5.53 3.73
N SER A 242 -22.74 -6.75 3.26
CA SER A 242 -21.76 -7.01 2.21
C SER A 242 -22.04 -6.20 0.93
N TYR A 243 -21.13 -5.30 0.57
CA TYR A 243 -21.13 -4.56 -0.70
C TYR A 243 -21.18 -5.51 -1.90
N ARG A 244 -20.49 -6.65 -1.84
CA ARG A 244 -20.51 -7.66 -2.90
C ARG A 244 -21.90 -8.24 -3.13
N ARG A 245 -22.69 -8.44 -2.06
CA ARG A 245 -24.08 -8.91 -2.17
C ARG A 245 -24.99 -7.85 -2.76
N LYS A 246 -24.86 -6.59 -2.32
CA LYS A 246 -25.63 -5.46 -2.85
C LYS A 246 -25.35 -5.26 -4.34
N LYS A 247 -24.10 -5.26 -4.76
CA LYS A 247 -23.72 -5.12 -6.18
C LYS A 247 -24.21 -6.29 -7.02
N ALA A 248 -24.07 -7.53 -6.56
CA ALA A 248 -24.58 -8.70 -7.27
C ALA A 248 -26.12 -8.71 -7.38
N ALA A 249 -26.83 -8.16 -6.41
CA ALA A 249 -28.29 -8.01 -6.48
C ALA A 249 -28.70 -6.93 -7.49
N SER A 250 -28.03 -5.78 -7.47
CA SER A 250 -28.23 -4.70 -8.44
C SER A 250 -27.96 -5.15 -9.88
N ASP A 251 -26.84 -5.82 -10.14
CA ASP A 251 -26.47 -6.33 -11.46
C ASP A 251 -27.49 -7.37 -11.98
N LYS A 252 -28.06 -8.19 -11.09
CA LYS A 252 -29.14 -9.12 -11.46
C LYS A 252 -30.45 -8.40 -11.81
N GLN A 253 -30.74 -7.30 -11.14
CA GLN A 253 -31.95 -6.52 -11.37
C GLN A 253 -31.87 -5.78 -12.70
N THR A 254 -30.75 -5.12 -12.97
CA THR A 254 -30.48 -4.46 -14.25
C THR A 254 -30.53 -5.42 -15.45
N ARG A 255 -29.98 -6.64 -15.28
CA ARG A 255 -30.09 -7.69 -16.33
C ARG A 255 -31.50 -8.20 -16.54
N ARG A 256 -32.36 -8.23 -15.52
CA ARG A 256 -33.76 -8.62 -15.62
C ARG A 256 -34.60 -7.54 -16.31
N GLU A 257 -34.35 -6.29 -16.03
CA GLU A 257 -35.02 -5.13 -16.64
C GLU A 257 -34.63 -5.01 -18.12
N GLY A 258 -33.35 -5.12 -18.47
CA GLY A 258 -32.89 -5.14 -19.86
C GLY A 258 -33.43 -6.31 -20.70
N LYS A 259 -33.71 -7.47 -20.07
CA LYS A 259 -34.36 -8.60 -20.73
C LYS A 259 -35.87 -8.41 -20.93
N LYS A 260 -36.54 -7.67 -20.05
CA LYS A 260 -37.96 -7.31 -20.22
C LYS A 260 -38.17 -6.30 -21.34
N ASP A 261 -37.31 -5.28 -21.42
CA ASP A 261 -37.35 -4.26 -22.49
C ASP A 261 -37.06 -4.85 -23.87
N SER A 262 -36.14 -5.78 -23.99
CA SER A 262 -35.84 -6.45 -25.26
C SER A 262 -36.99 -7.37 -25.73
N ARG A 263 -37.75 -8.00 -24.80
CA ARG A 263 -38.93 -8.81 -25.13
C ARG A 263 -40.13 -7.94 -25.53
N SER A 264 -40.35 -6.79 -24.87
CA SER A 264 -41.49 -5.92 -25.22
C SER A 264 -41.30 -5.22 -26.59
N ARG A 265 -40.05 -4.99 -27.02
CA ARG A 265 -39.75 -4.47 -28.37
C ARG A 265 -39.92 -5.53 -29.47
N GLN A 266 -39.70 -6.80 -29.20
CA GLN A 266 -39.95 -7.88 -30.18
C GLN A 266 -41.42 -8.19 -30.39
N THR A 267 -42.27 -7.97 -29.39
CA THR A 267 -43.73 -8.21 -29.51
C THR A 267 -44.46 -7.03 -30.16
N ALA A 268 -43.91 -5.81 -30.15
CA ALA A 268 -44.50 -4.63 -30.76
C ALA A 268 -44.13 -4.46 -32.25
N GLY A 269 -43.24 -5.29 -32.80
CA GLY A 269 -42.83 -5.26 -34.21
C GLY A 269 -43.50 -6.30 -35.12
N THR A 270 -44.54 -7.01 -34.65
CA THR A 270 -45.21 -8.10 -35.40
C THR A 270 -46.75 -7.86 -35.48
N SER A 271 -47.15 -6.62 -35.55
CA SER A 271 -48.56 -6.24 -35.85
C SER A 271 -48.63 -5.36 -37.07
#